data_445795bc643e55e1f5710c1f8144064d
#
_entry.id   445795bc643e55e1f5710c1f8144064d
#
_cell.length_a   1.000
_cell.length_b   1.000
_cell.length_c   1.000
_cell.angle_alpha   90.00
_cell.angle_beta   90.00
_cell.angle_gamma   90.00
#
_symmetry.space_group_name_H-M   'P 1'
#
loop_
_entity.id
_entity.type
_entity.pdbx_description
1 polymer ?
#
loop_
_entity_poly.entity_id
_entity_poly.type
_entity_poly.pdbx_seq_one_letter_code
_entity_poly.pdbx_strand_id
1 'polypeptide(L)'
;SAYHAGVVGKYTWERLLRRPVEVVLASEFRYSEPLVDENTLVIAISQSGETLDTMAALREAKRLGGRTLAICNVVGSSIAREADDVLYTWAGPEIAVATSKGYSTQLAALNLVGLYLADLLGTVEKREYDTILTELQTLPEKMRTYLENFEDTKYFASRYFNHDSIFFIGRNLDYAMGLEGSLKLKEISYIHSEAYASGELKHGTISLIEPGTLVVALGTYAALFDKAMSNVVEVKARGAAVLAVTTESFRERME
;
A
#
# COMPACT_ATOMS: atom_id res chain seq x y z
N SER A 1 -5.48 -3.16 -5.66
CA SER A 1 -5.36 -2.11 -4.62
C SER A 1 -5.64 -2.64 -3.22
N ALA A 2 -6.74 -3.40 -2.99
CA ALA A 2 -7.04 -3.91 -1.65
C ALA A 2 -5.92 -4.79 -1.06
N TYR A 3 -5.32 -5.65 -1.89
CA TYR A 3 -4.13 -6.41 -1.50
C TYR A 3 -2.95 -5.50 -1.12
N HIS A 4 -2.68 -4.46 -1.90
CA HIS A 4 -1.61 -3.50 -1.60
C HIS A 4 -1.91 -2.69 -0.32
N ALA A 5 -3.18 -2.35 -0.06
CA ALA A 5 -3.56 -1.76 1.22
C ALA A 5 -3.24 -2.71 2.39
N GLY A 6 -3.53 -4.02 2.22
CA GLY A 6 -3.12 -5.05 3.17
C GLY A 6 -1.60 -5.09 3.38
N VAL A 7 -0.80 -4.99 2.31
CA VAL A 7 0.67 -4.97 2.42
C VAL A 7 1.16 -3.76 3.23
N VAL A 8 0.60 -2.57 3.01
CA VAL A 8 0.88 -1.40 3.87
C VAL A 8 0.45 -1.67 5.31
N GLY A 9 -0.75 -2.23 5.48
CA GLY A 9 -1.27 -2.64 6.77
C GLY A 9 -0.33 -3.58 7.52
N LYS A 10 0.25 -4.58 6.83
CA LYS A 10 1.23 -5.50 7.43
C LYS A 10 2.39 -4.75 8.08
N TYR A 11 3.06 -3.86 7.35
CA TYR A 11 4.21 -3.12 7.88
C TYR A 11 3.84 -2.23 9.08
N THR A 12 2.69 -1.56 9.02
CA THR A 12 2.23 -0.69 10.11
C THR A 12 1.79 -1.48 11.32
N TRP A 13 1.05 -2.57 11.13
CA TRP A 13 0.52 -3.38 12.22
C TRP A 13 1.59 -4.20 12.93
N GLU A 14 2.51 -4.85 12.21
CA GLU A 14 3.61 -5.56 12.83
C GLU A 14 4.45 -4.64 13.72
N ARG A 15 4.65 -3.38 13.29
CA ARG A 15 5.32 -2.37 14.09
C ARG A 15 4.51 -1.97 15.33
N LEU A 16 3.21 -1.71 15.18
CA LEU A 16 2.35 -1.22 16.25
C LEU A 16 1.93 -2.33 17.22
N LEU A 17 1.48 -3.48 16.69
CA LEU A 17 0.92 -4.56 17.49
C LEU A 17 1.95 -5.52 18.05
N ARG A 18 3.15 -5.54 17.46
CA ARG A 18 4.21 -6.54 17.78
C ARG A 18 3.69 -7.97 17.62
N ARG A 19 2.85 -8.20 16.62
CA ARG A 19 2.26 -9.48 16.25
C ARG A 19 2.53 -9.75 14.78
N PRO A 20 2.73 -11.02 14.36
CA PRO A 20 2.84 -11.38 12.95
C PRO A 20 1.55 -11.01 12.20
N VAL A 21 1.71 -10.48 10.99
CA VAL A 21 0.59 -10.18 10.08
C VAL A 21 0.91 -10.79 8.73
N GLU A 22 0.03 -11.63 8.24
CA GLU A 22 0.11 -12.21 6.92
C GLU A 22 -0.86 -11.52 5.97
N VAL A 23 -0.44 -11.34 4.72
CA VAL A 23 -1.28 -10.75 3.66
C VAL A 23 -1.34 -11.72 2.50
N VAL A 24 -2.54 -12.22 2.23
CA VAL A 24 -2.78 -13.25 1.21
C VAL A 24 -3.79 -12.75 0.19
N LEU A 25 -3.60 -13.10 -1.07
CA LEU A 25 -4.62 -12.91 -2.10
C LEU A 25 -5.81 -13.81 -1.81
N ALA A 26 -7.01 -13.26 -1.82
CA ALA A 26 -8.23 -14.00 -1.51
C ALA A 26 -8.46 -15.19 -2.45
N SER A 27 -8.06 -15.06 -3.72
CA SER A 27 -8.08 -16.15 -4.71
C SER A 27 -7.23 -17.35 -4.32
N GLU A 28 -6.16 -17.14 -3.54
CA GLU A 28 -5.23 -18.18 -3.12
C GLU A 28 -5.54 -18.71 -1.71
N PHE A 29 -6.13 -17.88 -0.86
CA PHE A 29 -6.29 -18.14 0.57
C PHE A 29 -6.90 -19.52 0.86
N ARG A 30 -8.04 -19.87 0.26
CA ARG A 30 -8.72 -21.14 0.54
C ARG A 30 -8.00 -22.39 0.03
N TYR A 31 -7.05 -22.19 -0.89
CA TYR A 31 -6.29 -23.31 -1.50
C TYR A 31 -4.93 -23.53 -0.85
N SER A 32 -4.49 -22.59 0.00
CA SER A 32 -3.20 -22.66 0.69
C SER A 32 -3.28 -23.37 2.05
N GLU A 33 -4.43 -24.00 2.38
CA GLU A 33 -4.65 -24.61 3.69
C GLU A 33 -4.29 -23.65 4.84
N PRO A 34 -4.99 -22.51 4.97
CA PRO A 34 -4.58 -21.43 5.85
C PRO A 34 -4.60 -21.86 7.32
N LEU A 35 -3.57 -21.44 8.06
CA LEU A 35 -3.42 -21.72 9.49
C LEU A 35 -4.28 -20.72 10.30
N VAL A 36 -5.57 -20.92 10.30
CA VAL A 36 -6.56 -20.10 11.00
C VAL A 36 -7.21 -20.92 12.11
N ASP A 37 -7.35 -20.31 13.28
CA ASP A 37 -8.01 -20.85 14.46
C ASP A 37 -8.81 -19.75 15.20
N GLU A 38 -9.36 -20.08 16.35
CA GLU A 38 -10.14 -19.17 17.20
C GLU A 38 -9.34 -17.96 17.74
N ASN A 39 -8.01 -17.98 17.66
CA ASN A 39 -7.14 -16.88 18.05
C ASN A 39 -6.75 -15.98 16.86
N THR A 40 -7.26 -16.28 15.69
CA THR A 40 -6.92 -15.58 14.45
C THR A 40 -8.01 -14.57 14.09
N LEU A 41 -7.61 -13.30 13.87
CA LEU A 41 -8.44 -12.28 13.25
C LEU A 41 -8.14 -12.23 11.75
N VAL A 42 -9.14 -12.52 10.92
CA VAL A 42 -9.04 -12.44 9.46
C VAL A 42 -9.77 -11.19 8.96
N ILE A 43 -9.06 -10.33 8.23
CA ILE A 43 -9.58 -9.07 7.72
C ILE A 43 -9.78 -9.17 6.21
N ALA A 44 -11.04 -9.10 5.79
CA ALA A 44 -11.42 -9.06 4.39
C ALA A 44 -11.48 -7.60 3.91
N ILE A 45 -10.58 -7.23 3.00
CA ILE A 45 -10.52 -5.87 2.44
C ILE A 45 -11.11 -5.90 1.03
N SER A 46 -12.19 -5.16 0.80
CA SER A 46 -12.85 -5.09 -0.50
C SER A 46 -13.56 -3.76 -0.68
N GLN A 47 -13.34 -3.06 -1.79
CA GLN A 47 -14.05 -1.81 -2.06
C GLN A 47 -15.56 -2.06 -2.25
N SER A 48 -15.93 -3.00 -3.13
CA SER A 48 -17.33 -3.30 -3.43
C SER A 48 -18.02 -4.16 -2.38
N GLY A 49 -17.26 -4.99 -1.67
CA GLY A 49 -17.79 -6.01 -0.78
C GLY A 49 -18.54 -7.15 -1.50
N GLU A 50 -18.38 -7.27 -2.83
CA GLU A 50 -19.05 -8.28 -3.67
C GLU A 50 -18.05 -9.20 -4.40
N THR A 51 -16.76 -9.10 -4.13
CA THR A 51 -15.72 -9.92 -4.77
C THR A 51 -15.86 -11.38 -4.33
N LEU A 52 -16.14 -12.28 -5.26
CA LEU A 52 -16.43 -13.70 -4.98
C LEU A 52 -15.30 -14.40 -4.23
N ASP A 53 -14.05 -14.20 -4.63
CA ASP A 53 -12.91 -14.81 -3.94
C ASP A 53 -12.76 -14.30 -2.51
N THR A 54 -12.97 -13.01 -2.29
CA THR A 54 -12.90 -12.42 -0.94
C THR A 54 -14.02 -12.96 -0.04
N MET A 55 -15.23 -13.17 -0.60
CA MET A 55 -16.33 -13.85 0.10
C MET A 55 -15.97 -15.29 0.45
N ALA A 56 -15.39 -16.02 -0.51
CA ALA A 56 -15.00 -17.41 -0.29
C ALA A 56 -13.90 -17.53 0.78
N ALA A 57 -12.91 -16.61 0.77
CA ALA A 57 -11.87 -16.54 1.79
C ALA A 57 -12.45 -16.24 3.18
N LEU A 58 -13.40 -15.30 3.28
CA LEU A 58 -14.08 -14.97 4.53
C LEU A 58 -14.86 -16.17 5.09
N ARG A 59 -15.60 -16.90 4.24
CA ARG A 59 -16.34 -18.11 4.64
C ARG A 59 -15.39 -19.20 5.12
N GLU A 60 -14.27 -19.39 4.44
CA GLU A 60 -13.25 -20.36 4.84
C GLU A 60 -12.61 -20.00 6.19
N ALA A 61 -12.28 -18.73 6.42
CA ALA A 61 -11.81 -18.25 7.70
C ALA A 61 -12.78 -18.56 8.85
N LYS A 62 -14.08 -18.30 8.64
CA LYS A 62 -15.14 -18.63 9.62
C LYS A 62 -15.28 -20.13 9.83
N ARG A 63 -15.21 -20.94 8.77
CA ARG A 63 -15.26 -22.41 8.86
C ARG A 63 -14.13 -22.97 9.73
N LEU A 64 -12.95 -22.33 9.70
CA LEU A 64 -11.78 -22.70 10.49
C LEU A 64 -11.81 -22.14 11.93
N GLY A 65 -12.81 -21.32 12.27
CA GLY A 65 -13.00 -20.77 13.62
C GLY A 65 -12.43 -19.36 13.82
N GLY A 66 -11.83 -18.76 12.79
CA GLY A 66 -11.30 -17.39 12.85
C GLY A 66 -12.40 -16.34 12.96
N ARG A 67 -12.16 -15.29 13.74
CA ARG A 67 -13.02 -14.10 13.76
C ARG A 67 -12.77 -13.25 12.52
N THR A 68 -13.83 -12.71 11.93
CA THR A 68 -13.75 -11.97 10.67
C THR A 68 -14.15 -10.50 10.81
N LEU A 69 -13.32 -9.60 10.24
CA LEU A 69 -13.62 -8.17 10.08
C LEU A 69 -13.65 -7.82 8.59
N ALA A 70 -14.74 -7.25 8.12
CA ALA A 70 -14.81 -6.69 6.78
C ALA A 70 -14.44 -5.20 6.79
N ILE A 71 -13.50 -4.79 5.92
CA ILE A 71 -13.26 -3.38 5.59
C ILE A 71 -13.78 -3.17 4.18
N CYS A 72 -14.92 -2.51 4.02
CA CYS A 72 -15.56 -2.33 2.73
C CYS A 72 -16.23 -0.95 2.60
N ASN A 73 -16.50 -0.53 1.36
CA ASN A 73 -17.10 0.77 1.12
C ASN A 73 -18.63 0.70 0.93
N VAL A 74 -19.14 -0.41 0.37
CA VAL A 74 -20.58 -0.53 0.07
C VAL A 74 -21.34 -1.09 1.27
N VAL A 75 -22.21 -0.25 1.81
CA VAL A 75 -23.06 -0.62 2.95
C VAL A 75 -24.01 -1.75 2.55
N GLY A 76 -24.09 -2.79 3.42
CA GLY A 76 -24.96 -3.94 3.21
C GLY A 76 -24.51 -4.87 2.07
N SER A 77 -23.27 -4.76 1.61
CA SER A 77 -22.66 -5.71 0.65
C SER A 77 -22.62 -7.13 1.21
N SER A 78 -22.42 -8.10 0.33
CA SER A 78 -22.43 -9.53 0.72
C SER A 78 -21.34 -9.84 1.76
N ILE A 79 -20.13 -9.31 1.58
CA ILE A 79 -19.03 -9.48 2.56
C ILE A 79 -19.38 -8.82 3.89
N ALA A 80 -20.00 -7.63 3.87
CA ALA A 80 -20.41 -6.93 5.08
C ALA A 80 -21.50 -7.69 5.87
N ARG A 81 -22.40 -8.38 5.18
CA ARG A 81 -23.46 -9.19 5.83
C ARG A 81 -22.94 -10.49 6.43
N GLU A 82 -21.86 -11.04 5.87
CA GLU A 82 -21.33 -12.34 6.29
C GLU A 82 -20.20 -12.24 7.34
N ALA A 83 -19.50 -11.11 7.42
CA ALA A 83 -18.46 -10.89 8.42
C ALA A 83 -19.05 -10.78 9.84
N ASP A 84 -18.23 -11.10 10.86
CA ASP A 84 -18.63 -10.94 12.26
C ASP A 84 -18.63 -9.46 12.67
N ASP A 85 -17.67 -8.68 12.14
CA ASP A 85 -17.57 -7.25 12.34
C ASP A 85 -17.40 -6.52 11.00
N VAL A 86 -17.82 -5.26 10.91
CA VAL A 86 -17.72 -4.47 9.69
C VAL A 86 -17.24 -3.05 9.99
N LEU A 87 -16.29 -2.59 9.20
CA LEU A 87 -15.87 -1.18 9.15
C LEU A 87 -16.10 -0.64 7.73
N TYR A 88 -16.96 0.36 7.60
CA TYR A 88 -17.21 1.02 6.32
C TYR A 88 -16.24 2.19 6.10
N THR A 89 -15.66 2.26 4.90
CA THR A 89 -14.68 3.31 4.56
C THR A 89 -15.30 4.65 4.20
N TRP A 90 -16.59 4.69 3.88
CA TRP A 90 -17.36 5.89 3.54
C TRP A 90 -16.74 6.74 2.42
N ALA A 91 -16.04 6.10 1.47
CA ALA A 91 -15.41 6.80 0.34
C ALA A 91 -16.41 7.35 -0.70
N GLY A 92 -17.69 7.04 -0.53
CA GLY A 92 -18.71 7.32 -1.54
C GLY A 92 -18.57 6.41 -2.78
N PRO A 93 -19.36 6.65 -3.83
CA PRO A 93 -19.32 5.82 -5.04
C PRO A 93 -17.96 5.88 -5.73
N GLU A 94 -17.34 4.74 -5.96
CA GLU A 94 -16.12 4.62 -6.78
C GLU A 94 -16.52 4.23 -8.20
N ILE A 95 -16.34 5.15 -9.15
CA ILE A 95 -16.78 4.99 -10.53
C ILE A 95 -15.62 4.55 -11.42
N ALA A 96 -14.39 4.99 -11.11
CA ALA A 96 -13.21 4.65 -11.88
C ALA A 96 -12.74 3.23 -11.62
N VAL A 97 -12.30 2.52 -12.67
CA VAL A 97 -11.64 1.22 -12.54
C VAL A 97 -10.34 1.36 -11.74
N ALA A 98 -9.54 2.37 -12.05
CA ALA A 98 -8.34 2.73 -11.31
C ALA A 98 -8.73 3.45 -10.01
N THR A 99 -9.09 2.69 -8.98
CA THR A 99 -9.51 3.26 -7.70
C THR A 99 -8.39 4.08 -7.05
N SER A 100 -8.73 5.26 -6.55
CA SER A 100 -7.83 6.12 -5.77
C SER A 100 -8.37 6.32 -4.36
N LYS A 101 -9.57 6.90 -4.22
CA LYS A 101 -10.20 7.14 -2.91
C LYS A 101 -10.55 5.84 -2.17
N GLY A 102 -10.92 4.78 -2.89
CA GLY A 102 -11.16 3.47 -2.28
C GLY A 102 -9.91 2.94 -1.58
N TYR A 103 -8.74 3.06 -2.22
CA TYR A 103 -7.47 2.66 -1.64
C TYR A 103 -7.04 3.54 -0.45
N SER A 104 -7.08 4.87 -0.60
CA SER A 104 -6.66 5.77 0.48
C SER A 104 -7.53 5.66 1.72
N THR A 105 -8.85 5.43 1.56
CA THR A 105 -9.74 5.21 2.70
C THR A 105 -9.56 3.83 3.35
N GLN A 106 -9.16 2.81 2.58
CA GLN A 106 -8.75 1.52 3.15
C GLN A 106 -7.47 1.67 3.99
N LEU A 107 -6.50 2.46 3.53
CA LEU A 107 -5.30 2.78 4.33
C LEU A 107 -5.67 3.50 5.64
N ALA A 108 -6.55 4.48 5.58
CA ALA A 108 -7.02 5.19 6.78
C ALA A 108 -7.72 4.24 7.75
N ALA A 109 -8.61 3.37 7.25
CA ALA A 109 -9.31 2.37 8.05
C ALA A 109 -8.33 1.39 8.72
N LEU A 110 -7.36 0.87 7.96
CA LEU A 110 -6.33 -0.03 8.50
C LEU A 110 -5.48 0.64 9.58
N ASN A 111 -5.07 1.91 9.38
CA ASN A 111 -4.32 2.63 10.41
C ASN A 111 -5.16 2.86 11.68
N LEU A 112 -6.43 3.21 11.56
CA LEU A 112 -7.33 3.39 12.71
C LEU A 112 -7.53 2.08 13.48
N VAL A 113 -7.79 0.97 12.78
CA VAL A 113 -7.96 -0.34 13.41
C VAL A 113 -6.65 -0.80 14.06
N GLY A 114 -5.53 -0.65 13.36
CA GLY A 114 -4.22 -1.01 13.91
C GLY A 114 -3.88 -0.20 15.16
N LEU A 115 -4.17 1.09 15.16
CA LEU A 115 -3.95 1.97 16.30
C LEU A 115 -4.85 1.61 17.48
N TYR A 116 -6.14 1.33 17.22
CA TYR A 116 -7.09 0.85 18.22
C TYR A 116 -6.65 -0.46 18.87
N LEU A 117 -6.24 -1.44 18.07
CA LEU A 117 -5.76 -2.72 18.58
C LEU A 117 -4.45 -2.58 19.36
N ALA A 118 -3.54 -1.69 18.93
CA ALA A 118 -2.29 -1.43 19.63
C ALA A 118 -2.53 -0.80 21.02
N ASP A 119 -3.52 0.10 21.13
CA ASP A 119 -3.94 0.67 22.41
C ASP A 119 -4.53 -0.41 23.33
N LEU A 120 -5.43 -1.26 22.81
CA LEU A 120 -5.99 -2.39 23.57
C LEU A 120 -4.92 -3.38 24.07
N LEU A 121 -3.89 -3.63 23.28
CA LEU A 121 -2.79 -4.53 23.63
C LEU A 121 -1.74 -3.86 24.50
N GLY A 122 -1.80 -2.54 24.69
CA GLY A 122 -0.80 -1.78 25.44
C GLY A 122 0.57 -1.78 24.75
N THR A 123 0.63 -1.91 23.43
CA THR A 123 1.87 -1.99 22.64
C THR A 123 2.31 -0.67 22.02
N VAL A 124 1.51 0.37 22.13
CA VAL A 124 1.81 1.73 21.68
C VAL A 124 1.79 2.70 22.85
N GLU A 125 2.78 3.59 22.92
CA GLU A 125 2.81 4.64 23.92
C GLU A 125 1.80 5.74 23.59
N LYS A 126 1.21 6.36 24.60
CA LYS A 126 0.18 7.42 24.45
C LYS A 126 0.64 8.54 23.52
N ARG A 127 1.88 8.97 23.61
CA ARG A 127 2.44 10.02 22.76
C ARG A 127 2.46 9.61 21.28
N GLU A 128 2.88 8.39 20.98
CA GLU A 128 2.90 7.87 19.61
C GLU A 128 1.46 7.71 19.08
N TYR A 129 0.56 7.18 19.89
CA TYR A 129 -0.87 7.08 19.58
C TYR A 129 -1.45 8.44 19.15
N ASP A 130 -1.28 9.47 20.01
CA ASP A 130 -1.81 10.81 19.77
C ASP A 130 -1.18 11.44 18.52
N THR A 131 0.11 11.20 18.27
CA THR A 131 0.81 11.69 17.07
C THR A 131 0.19 11.09 15.81
N ILE A 132 0.05 9.75 15.75
CA ILE A 132 -0.52 9.07 14.57
C ILE A 132 -1.97 9.52 14.34
N LEU A 133 -2.77 9.61 15.39
CA LEU A 133 -4.16 10.05 15.29
C LEU A 133 -4.27 11.48 14.75
N THR A 134 -3.43 12.41 15.26
CA THR A 134 -3.38 13.80 14.80
C THR A 134 -2.96 13.86 13.31
N GLU A 135 -1.95 13.09 12.92
CA GLU A 135 -1.51 13.01 11.52
C GLU A 135 -2.62 12.51 10.59
N LEU A 136 -3.37 11.48 10.99
CA LEU A 136 -4.53 10.99 10.23
C LEU A 136 -5.63 12.05 10.11
N GLN A 137 -5.90 12.82 11.16
CA GLN A 137 -6.90 13.89 11.13
C GLN A 137 -6.51 15.05 10.22
N THR A 138 -5.22 15.37 10.11
CA THR A 138 -4.70 16.44 9.27
C THR A 138 -4.43 16.02 7.82
N LEU A 139 -4.45 14.73 7.55
CA LEU A 139 -4.12 14.17 6.22
C LEU A 139 -4.98 14.74 5.07
N PRO A 140 -6.32 14.95 5.22
CA PRO A 140 -7.13 15.51 4.13
C PRO A 140 -6.65 16.90 3.68
N GLU A 141 -6.23 17.74 4.62
CA GLU A 141 -5.72 19.08 4.30
C GLU A 141 -4.35 19.02 3.61
N LYS A 142 -3.46 18.16 4.09
CA LYS A 142 -2.17 17.91 3.45
C LYS A 142 -2.34 17.40 2.01
N MET A 143 -3.28 16.50 1.79
CA MET A 143 -3.61 15.99 0.44
C MET A 143 -4.15 17.10 -0.45
N ARG A 144 -5.04 17.98 0.06
CA ARG A 144 -5.57 19.11 -0.71
C ARG A 144 -4.45 20.04 -1.16
N THR A 145 -3.58 20.46 -0.23
CA THR A 145 -2.44 21.32 -0.52
C THR A 145 -1.52 20.70 -1.58
N TYR A 146 -1.26 19.38 -1.49
CA TYR A 146 -0.46 18.69 -2.50
C TYR A 146 -1.13 18.70 -3.87
N LEU A 147 -2.45 18.44 -3.94
CA LEU A 147 -3.20 18.38 -5.20
C LEU A 147 -3.37 19.75 -5.87
N GLU A 148 -3.23 20.85 -5.13
CA GLU A 148 -3.23 22.20 -5.70
C GLU A 148 -1.92 22.53 -6.45
N ASN A 149 -0.84 21.79 -6.22
CA ASN A 149 0.51 22.04 -6.72
C ASN A 149 1.06 20.85 -7.52
N PHE A 150 0.33 20.42 -8.56
CA PHE A 150 0.71 19.21 -9.32
C PHE A 150 1.38 19.49 -10.68
N GLU A 151 1.82 20.70 -10.95
CA GLU A 151 2.45 21.08 -12.23
C GLU A 151 3.75 20.28 -12.48
N ASP A 152 4.55 20.04 -11.44
CA ASP A 152 5.74 19.19 -11.55
C ASP A 152 5.37 17.77 -12.00
N THR A 153 4.28 17.23 -11.47
CA THR A 153 3.79 15.90 -11.87
C THR A 153 3.38 15.87 -13.34
N LYS A 154 2.71 16.91 -13.86
CA LYS A 154 2.39 17.05 -15.29
C LYS A 154 3.66 17.13 -16.15
N TYR A 155 4.64 17.90 -15.71
CA TYR A 155 5.92 18.01 -16.41
C TYR A 155 6.59 16.64 -16.57
N PHE A 156 6.72 15.88 -15.48
CA PHE A 156 7.29 14.55 -15.55
C PHE A 156 6.44 13.58 -16.38
N ALA A 157 5.12 13.59 -16.23
CA ALA A 157 4.23 12.78 -17.05
C ALA A 157 4.41 13.08 -18.55
N SER A 158 4.50 14.36 -18.95
CA SER A 158 4.71 14.75 -20.34
C SER A 158 6.08 14.33 -20.91
N ARG A 159 7.08 14.16 -20.04
CA ARG A 159 8.42 13.76 -20.44
C ARG A 159 8.55 12.24 -20.63
N TYR A 160 7.80 11.46 -19.85
CA TYR A 160 8.00 10.01 -19.76
C TYR A 160 6.83 9.17 -20.29
N PHE A 161 5.78 9.77 -20.87
CA PHE A 161 4.58 9.04 -21.32
C PHE A 161 4.82 8.03 -22.46
N ASN A 162 5.96 8.14 -23.16
CA ASN A 162 6.34 7.26 -24.27
C ASN A 162 7.26 6.09 -23.84
N HIS A 163 7.48 5.88 -22.55
CA HIS A 163 8.28 4.75 -22.10
C HIS A 163 7.47 3.45 -22.16
N ASP A 164 8.09 2.37 -22.62
CA ASP A 164 7.46 1.04 -22.71
C ASP A 164 7.41 0.34 -21.35
N SER A 165 8.36 0.64 -20.48
CA SER A 165 8.48 0.04 -19.16
C SER A 165 9.00 1.03 -18.13
N ILE A 166 8.40 1.02 -16.93
CA ILE A 166 8.75 1.88 -15.80
C ILE A 166 8.86 1.03 -14.55
N PHE A 167 9.93 1.23 -13.79
CA PHE A 167 10.15 0.50 -12.54
C PHE A 167 9.90 1.41 -11.33
N PHE A 168 9.27 0.85 -10.31
CA PHE A 168 9.14 1.48 -9.00
C PHE A 168 10.07 0.76 -8.02
N ILE A 169 10.84 1.51 -7.25
CA ILE A 169 11.69 0.96 -6.21
C ILE A 169 11.48 1.67 -4.88
N GLY A 170 11.50 0.91 -3.80
CA GLY A 170 11.34 1.44 -2.45
C GLY A 170 11.77 0.41 -1.40
N ARG A 171 11.77 0.81 -0.15
CA ARG A 171 12.04 -0.09 0.98
C ARG A 171 10.93 0.02 2.01
N ASN A 172 10.51 -1.12 2.57
CA ASN A 172 9.46 -1.17 3.60
C ASN A 172 8.16 -0.51 3.09
N LEU A 173 7.64 0.51 3.76
CA LEU A 173 6.42 1.23 3.34
C LEU A 173 6.54 1.85 1.95
N ASP A 174 7.69 2.39 1.59
CA ASP A 174 7.93 2.93 0.24
C ASP A 174 7.80 1.85 -0.84
N TYR A 175 8.26 0.62 -0.58
CA TYR A 175 8.02 -0.52 -1.48
C TYR A 175 6.53 -0.85 -1.58
N ALA A 176 5.83 -0.94 -0.45
CA ALA A 176 4.40 -1.23 -0.43
C ALA A 176 3.59 -0.18 -1.20
N MET A 177 3.95 1.10 -1.07
CA MET A 177 3.35 2.19 -1.86
C MET A 177 3.73 2.10 -3.34
N GLY A 178 4.95 1.69 -3.65
CA GLY A 178 5.42 1.45 -5.02
C GLY A 178 4.60 0.39 -5.76
N LEU A 179 4.15 -0.67 -5.07
CA LEU A 179 3.25 -1.69 -5.64
C LEU A 179 1.95 -1.06 -6.17
N GLU A 180 1.33 -0.18 -5.39
CA GLU A 180 0.10 0.50 -5.80
C GLU A 180 0.38 1.53 -6.90
N GLY A 181 1.47 2.30 -6.81
CA GLY A 181 1.88 3.23 -7.85
C GLY A 181 2.07 2.55 -9.20
N SER A 182 2.77 1.42 -9.22
CA SER A 182 2.94 0.57 -10.40
C SER A 182 1.60 0.07 -10.96
N LEU A 183 0.69 -0.40 -10.09
CA LEU A 183 -0.65 -0.84 -10.51
C LEU A 183 -1.43 0.32 -11.14
N LYS A 184 -1.48 1.48 -10.50
CA LYS A 184 -2.19 2.66 -11.03
C LYS A 184 -1.63 3.10 -12.38
N LEU A 185 -0.32 3.08 -12.53
CA LEU A 185 0.30 3.41 -13.82
C LEU A 185 -0.16 2.45 -14.92
N LYS A 186 -0.13 1.14 -14.68
CA LYS A 186 -0.62 0.13 -15.63
C LYS A 186 -2.08 0.33 -16.02
N GLU A 187 -2.95 0.57 -15.04
CA GLU A 187 -4.39 0.72 -15.27
C GLU A 187 -4.75 1.96 -16.09
N ILE A 188 -4.00 3.06 -15.92
CA ILE A 188 -4.31 4.35 -16.52
C ILE A 188 -3.60 4.53 -17.87
N SER A 189 -2.32 4.16 -17.96
CA SER A 189 -1.47 4.45 -19.12
C SER A 189 -1.23 3.27 -20.04
N TYR A 190 -1.50 2.05 -19.58
CA TYR A 190 -1.15 0.78 -20.23
C TYR A 190 0.36 0.56 -20.40
N ILE A 191 1.20 1.42 -19.82
CA ILE A 191 2.65 1.22 -19.76
C ILE A 191 2.94 0.04 -18.83
N HIS A 192 3.79 -0.89 -19.28
CA HIS A 192 4.26 -1.96 -18.40
C HIS A 192 5.00 -1.37 -17.19
N SER A 193 4.68 -1.86 -16.01
CA SER A 193 5.32 -1.37 -14.79
C SER A 193 5.44 -2.47 -13.75
N GLU A 194 6.56 -2.47 -13.04
CA GLU A 194 6.80 -3.37 -11.91
C GLU A 194 7.37 -2.61 -10.72
N ALA A 195 7.08 -3.11 -9.52
CA ALA A 195 7.60 -2.55 -8.28
C ALA A 195 8.47 -3.59 -7.57
N TYR A 196 9.65 -3.17 -7.11
CA TYR A 196 10.60 -4.01 -6.42
C TYR A 196 11.00 -3.44 -5.06
N ALA A 197 11.18 -4.33 -4.09
CA ALA A 197 11.96 -3.98 -2.92
C ALA A 197 13.38 -3.63 -3.40
N SER A 198 13.82 -2.40 -3.16
CA SER A 198 15.06 -1.86 -3.78
C SER A 198 16.29 -2.76 -3.61
N GLY A 199 16.40 -3.43 -2.45
CA GLY A 199 17.50 -4.34 -2.18
C GLY A 199 17.51 -5.60 -3.02
N GLU A 200 16.35 -6.02 -3.54
CA GLU A 200 16.19 -7.24 -4.34
C GLU A 200 16.48 -7.00 -5.83
N LEU A 201 16.42 -5.75 -6.30
CA LEU A 201 16.61 -5.43 -7.70
C LEU A 201 17.93 -5.99 -8.27
N LYS A 202 19.01 -5.93 -7.49
CA LYS A 202 20.34 -6.43 -7.89
C LYS A 202 20.44 -7.95 -8.06
N HIS A 203 19.47 -8.71 -7.57
CA HIS A 203 19.46 -10.17 -7.62
C HIS A 203 18.85 -10.75 -8.92
N GLY A 204 18.87 -9.99 -10.01
CA GLY A 204 18.44 -10.45 -11.34
C GLY A 204 17.79 -9.33 -12.15
N THR A 205 16.71 -8.76 -11.65
CA THR A 205 15.86 -7.80 -12.38
C THR A 205 16.56 -6.47 -12.72
N ILE A 206 17.67 -6.14 -12.10
CA ILE A 206 18.51 -5.02 -12.49
C ILE A 206 19.03 -5.15 -13.93
N SER A 207 19.05 -6.36 -14.50
CA SER A 207 19.42 -6.59 -15.91
C SER A 207 18.44 -5.93 -16.90
N LEU A 208 17.21 -5.65 -16.47
CA LEU A 208 16.20 -4.94 -17.25
C LEU A 208 16.42 -3.41 -17.27
N ILE A 209 17.33 -2.91 -16.46
CA ILE A 209 17.66 -1.49 -16.42
C ILE A 209 18.71 -1.20 -17.49
N GLU A 210 18.28 -0.49 -18.52
CA GLU A 210 19.09 -0.03 -19.65
C GLU A 210 19.22 1.50 -19.62
N PRO A 211 20.17 2.10 -20.37
CA PRO A 211 20.27 3.54 -20.49
C PRO A 211 18.94 4.19 -20.91
N GLY A 212 18.43 5.11 -20.08
CA GLY A 212 17.17 5.80 -20.30
C GLY A 212 15.94 5.12 -19.68
N THR A 213 16.04 3.90 -19.15
CA THR A 213 14.92 3.28 -18.39
C THR A 213 14.48 4.17 -17.24
N LEU A 214 13.19 4.48 -17.14
CA LEU A 214 12.67 5.27 -16.04
C LEU A 214 12.50 4.40 -14.79
N VAL A 215 13.11 4.86 -13.70
CA VAL A 215 12.95 4.29 -12.35
C VAL A 215 12.36 5.34 -11.43
N VAL A 216 11.19 5.07 -10.90
CA VAL A 216 10.54 5.88 -9.84
C VAL A 216 11.04 5.37 -8.50
N ALA A 217 11.88 6.15 -7.84
CA ALA A 217 12.49 5.79 -6.55
C ALA A 217 11.75 6.48 -5.40
N LEU A 218 11.11 5.70 -4.53
CA LEU A 218 10.47 6.20 -3.32
C LEU A 218 11.49 6.15 -2.16
N GLY A 219 11.74 7.30 -1.55
CA GLY A 219 12.67 7.47 -0.44
C GLY A 219 12.11 8.44 0.60
N THR A 220 11.00 8.09 1.21
CA THR A 220 10.30 8.93 2.21
C THR A 220 10.54 8.46 3.64
N TYR A 221 10.94 7.19 3.82
CA TYR A 221 11.12 6.60 5.14
C TYR A 221 12.52 6.87 5.68
N ALA A 222 12.63 7.81 6.62
CA ALA A 222 13.89 8.34 7.13
C ALA A 222 14.87 7.27 7.61
N ALA A 223 14.40 6.27 8.33
CA ALA A 223 15.24 5.20 8.88
C ALA A 223 15.94 4.34 7.82
N LEU A 224 15.42 4.32 6.59
CA LEU A 224 15.93 3.52 5.48
C LEU A 224 16.45 4.36 4.32
N PHE A 225 16.46 5.69 4.45
CA PHE A 225 16.82 6.61 3.38
C PHE A 225 18.20 6.31 2.78
N ASP A 226 19.24 6.17 3.61
CA ASP A 226 20.60 5.86 3.13
C ASP A 226 20.68 4.54 2.35
N LYS A 227 19.89 3.54 2.77
CA LYS A 227 19.79 2.26 2.08
C LYS A 227 19.05 2.39 0.75
N ALA A 228 18.02 3.24 0.67
CA ALA A 228 17.31 3.54 -0.56
C ALA A 228 18.25 4.28 -1.54
N MET A 229 18.99 5.26 -1.06
CA MET A 229 19.97 6.01 -1.86
C MET A 229 21.05 5.12 -2.47
N SER A 230 21.57 4.15 -1.73
CA SER A 230 22.50 3.16 -2.27
C SER A 230 21.95 2.44 -3.51
N ASN A 231 20.66 2.08 -3.49
CA ASN A 231 20.02 1.43 -4.63
C ASN A 231 19.72 2.42 -5.79
N VAL A 232 19.47 3.69 -5.49
CA VAL A 232 19.37 4.74 -6.53
C VAL A 232 20.69 4.87 -7.29
N VAL A 233 21.81 4.87 -6.57
CA VAL A 233 23.15 4.90 -7.19
C VAL A 233 23.37 3.68 -8.09
N GLU A 234 22.95 2.49 -7.67
CA GLU A 234 23.08 1.25 -8.46
C GLU A 234 22.33 1.35 -9.81
N VAL A 235 21.07 1.85 -9.81
CA VAL A 235 20.31 1.99 -11.07
C VAL A 235 20.83 3.14 -11.93
N LYS A 236 21.25 4.26 -11.33
CA LYS A 236 21.91 5.38 -12.06
C LYS A 236 23.20 4.93 -12.75
N ALA A 237 24.00 4.06 -12.11
CA ALA A 237 25.23 3.53 -12.70
C ALA A 237 24.96 2.67 -13.95
N ARG A 238 23.75 2.16 -14.14
CA ARG A 238 23.31 1.45 -15.36
C ARG A 238 22.67 2.37 -16.41
N GLY A 239 22.62 3.67 -16.14
CA GLY A 239 22.08 4.66 -17.06
C GLY A 239 20.58 4.91 -16.90
N ALA A 240 19.96 4.46 -15.82
CA ALA A 240 18.55 4.77 -15.54
C ALA A 240 18.31 6.27 -15.42
N ALA A 241 17.18 6.74 -15.95
CA ALA A 241 16.59 8.01 -15.57
C ALA A 241 15.85 7.80 -14.24
N VAL A 242 16.15 8.59 -13.22
CA VAL A 242 15.52 8.43 -11.89
C VAL A 242 14.58 9.60 -11.61
N LEU A 243 13.31 9.27 -11.33
CA LEU A 243 12.34 10.18 -10.76
C LEU A 243 12.21 9.88 -9.26
N ALA A 244 12.67 10.80 -8.43
CA ALA A 244 12.64 10.63 -6.98
C ALA A 244 11.34 11.16 -6.37
N VAL A 245 10.72 10.35 -5.51
CA VAL A 245 9.62 10.75 -4.63
C VAL A 245 10.15 10.73 -3.20
N THR A 246 10.29 11.90 -2.60
CA THR A 246 10.92 12.05 -1.30
C THR A 246 10.30 13.20 -0.50
N THR A 247 10.74 13.36 0.75
CA THR A 247 10.37 14.51 1.59
C THR A 247 11.31 15.69 1.35
N GLU A 248 10.86 16.89 1.65
CA GLU A 248 11.68 18.11 1.49
C GLU A 248 13.03 18.02 2.23
N SER A 249 13.04 17.38 3.39
CA SER A 249 14.26 17.19 4.19
C SER A 249 15.33 16.31 3.52
N PHE A 250 14.95 15.53 2.50
CA PHE A 250 15.86 14.65 1.78
C PHE A 250 16.10 15.08 0.33
N ARG A 251 15.45 16.13 -0.12
CA ARG A 251 15.49 16.58 -1.51
C ARG A 251 16.93 16.77 -2.03
N GLU A 252 17.72 17.61 -1.35
CA GLU A 252 19.12 17.88 -1.75
C GLU A 252 20.01 16.63 -1.78
N ARG A 253 19.66 15.59 -1.04
CA ARG A 253 20.42 14.34 -0.99
C ARG A 253 20.02 13.36 -2.09
N MET A 254 18.92 13.60 -2.79
CA MET A 254 18.46 12.79 -3.94
C MET A 254 18.86 13.38 -5.29
N GLU A 255 19.31 14.62 -5.35
CA GLU A 255 19.87 15.28 -6.54
C GLU A 255 21.28 14.75 -6.85
#